data_c6e5182226a44cc9265ab5fc4f6099ef
#
_entry.id   c6e5182226a44cc9265ab5fc4f6099ef
#
_cell.length_a   1.000
_cell.length_b   1.000
_cell.length_c   1.000
_cell.angle_alpha   90.00
_cell.angle_beta   90.00
_cell.angle_gamma   90.00
#
_symmetry.space_group_name_H-M   'P 1'
#
loop_
_entity.id
_entity.type
_entity.pdbx_description
1 polymer ?
#
loop_
_entity_poly.entity_id
_entity_poly.type
_entity_poly.pdbx_seq_one_letter_code
_entity_poly.pdbx_strand_id
1 'polypeptide(L)'
;MGLLMKTAVNGLEWNVEYAEDRVLDNECDGVVLGVTKFLEQTIYIRRGMSKELTRRTVIHELCHCFLFSLGFSSETFDEETVCNLFGNNGISIMRITNEFMRAEER
;
A
#
# COMPACT_ATOMS: atom_id res chain seq x y z
N MET A 1 15.30 7.56 -8.25
CA MET A 1 14.22 7.12 -7.40
C MET A 1 14.65 5.98 -6.58
N GLY A 2 14.79 6.17 -5.37
CA GLY A 2 15.23 5.13 -4.49
C GLY A 2 14.10 4.47 -3.75
N LEU A 3 14.44 3.40 -3.08
CA LEU A 3 13.60 2.77 -2.11
C LEU A 3 13.29 3.76 -1.01
N LEU A 4 12.01 3.99 -0.72
CA LEU A 4 11.61 4.90 0.33
C LEU A 4 11.61 4.22 1.69
N MET A 5 11.04 3.02 1.79
CA MET A 5 11.10 2.25 3.03
C MET A 5 10.82 0.78 2.78
N LYS A 6 11.22 -0.03 3.76
CA LYS A 6 10.87 -1.44 3.81
C LYS A 6 10.01 -1.67 5.04
N THR A 7 9.07 -2.59 4.92
CA THR A 7 8.22 -2.95 6.05
C THR A 7 7.85 -4.43 5.97
N ALA A 8 7.52 -5.00 7.11
CA ALA A 8 7.09 -6.40 7.16
C ALA A 8 5.58 -6.47 7.36
N VAL A 9 4.94 -7.33 6.58
CA VAL A 9 3.52 -7.59 6.70
C VAL A 9 3.35 -9.10 6.85
N ASN A 10 3.03 -9.53 8.05
CA ASN A 10 2.81 -10.95 8.37
C ASN A 10 3.92 -11.86 7.84
N GLY A 11 5.17 -11.45 8.08
CA GLY A 11 6.34 -12.27 7.72
C GLY A 11 6.91 -12.04 6.33
N LEU A 12 6.26 -11.23 5.51
CA LEU A 12 6.75 -10.90 4.18
C LEU A 12 7.30 -9.48 4.18
N GLU A 13 8.49 -9.29 3.65
CA GLU A 13 9.07 -7.95 3.55
C GLU A 13 8.56 -7.26 2.28
N TRP A 14 8.12 -6.03 2.42
CA TRP A 14 7.63 -5.22 1.32
C TRP A 14 8.45 -3.95 1.18
N ASN A 15 8.63 -3.52 -0.05
CA ASN A 15 9.23 -2.22 -0.35
C ASN A 15 8.11 -1.23 -0.63
N VAL A 16 8.28 0.00 -0.18
CA VAL A 16 7.34 1.09 -0.48
C VAL A 16 8.14 2.19 -1.16
N GLU A 17 7.77 2.54 -2.38
CA GLU A 17 8.52 3.46 -3.22
C GLU A 17 7.61 4.46 -3.90
N TYR A 18 8.13 5.64 -4.18
CA TYR A 18 7.48 6.53 -5.12
C TYR A 18 7.77 6.06 -6.54
N ALA A 19 6.82 6.27 -7.43
CA ALA A 19 6.96 5.88 -8.83
C ALA A 19 6.59 7.05 -9.74
N GLU A 20 7.23 7.07 -10.89
CA GLU A 20 6.92 8.04 -11.93
C GLU A 20 5.57 7.72 -12.57
N ASP A 21 4.95 8.74 -13.13
CA ASP A 21 3.63 8.61 -13.77
C ASP A 21 3.61 7.48 -14.81
N ARG A 22 4.67 7.38 -15.62
CA ARG A 22 4.72 6.36 -16.68
C ARG A 22 4.66 4.93 -16.15
N VAL A 23 5.22 4.70 -14.95
CA VAL A 23 5.21 3.37 -14.34
C VAL A 23 3.81 2.99 -13.93
N LEU A 24 3.08 3.95 -13.36
CA LEU A 24 1.74 3.70 -12.84
C LEU A 24 0.70 3.66 -13.96
N ASP A 25 0.81 4.56 -14.93
CA ASP A 25 -0.20 4.70 -15.98
C ASP A 25 -0.18 3.54 -16.97
N ASN A 26 0.90 2.76 -17.00
CA ASN A 26 0.96 1.55 -17.81
C ASN A 26 0.18 0.37 -17.21
N GLU A 27 -0.27 0.49 -15.95
CA GLU A 27 -0.93 -0.62 -15.27
C GLU A 27 -2.42 -0.71 -15.61
N CYS A 28 -3.03 0.40 -15.97
CA CYS A 28 -4.43 0.40 -16.36
C CYS A 28 -4.78 1.67 -17.13
N ASP A 29 -5.95 1.68 -17.72
CA ASP A 29 -6.45 2.89 -18.38
C ASP A 29 -6.86 3.90 -17.33
N GLY A 30 -6.36 5.11 -17.42
CA GLY A 30 -6.72 6.20 -16.54
C GLY A 30 -5.67 6.45 -15.46
N VAL A 31 -6.01 7.33 -14.53
CA VAL A 31 -5.08 7.76 -13.49
C VAL A 31 -5.08 6.78 -12.32
N VAL A 32 -3.91 6.27 -12.00
CA VAL A 32 -3.71 5.35 -10.87
C VAL A 32 -2.87 6.06 -9.83
N LEU A 33 -3.34 6.09 -8.59
CA LEU A 33 -2.64 6.79 -7.51
C LEU A 33 -1.57 5.93 -6.86
N GLY A 34 -1.75 4.62 -6.90
CA GLY A 34 -0.79 3.67 -6.37
C GLY A 34 -1.05 2.29 -6.90
N VAL A 35 -0.08 1.40 -6.75
CA VAL A 35 -0.19 0.02 -7.22
C VAL A 35 0.56 -0.89 -6.26
N THR A 36 -0.03 -2.05 -5.95
CA THR A 36 0.62 -3.09 -5.16
C THR A 36 0.98 -4.24 -6.09
N LYS A 37 2.25 -4.49 -6.25
CA LYS A 37 2.73 -5.59 -7.09
C LYS A 37 3.15 -6.75 -6.21
N PHE A 38 2.33 -7.79 -6.19
CA PHE A 38 2.48 -8.90 -5.25
C PHE A 38 3.75 -9.72 -5.50
N LEU A 39 4.06 -10.02 -6.74
CA LEU A 39 5.24 -10.83 -7.04
C LEU A 39 6.55 -10.09 -6.76
N GLU A 40 6.54 -8.76 -6.87
CA GLU A 40 7.69 -7.94 -6.54
C GLU A 40 7.72 -7.58 -5.06
N GLN A 41 6.64 -7.81 -4.35
CA GLN A 41 6.45 -7.37 -2.96
C GLN A 41 6.80 -5.91 -2.80
N THR A 42 6.23 -5.08 -3.69
CA THR A 42 6.50 -3.65 -3.72
C THR A 42 5.21 -2.88 -3.92
N ILE A 43 5.08 -1.82 -3.14
CA ILE A 43 4.01 -0.83 -3.28
C ILE A 43 4.61 0.39 -3.96
N TYR A 44 3.96 0.85 -5.02
CA TYR A 44 4.34 2.07 -5.72
C TYR A 44 3.31 3.16 -5.45
N ILE A 45 3.77 4.33 -5.05
CA ILE A 45 2.92 5.48 -4.72
C ILE A 45 3.23 6.60 -5.70
N ARG A 46 2.20 7.21 -6.29
CA ARG A 46 2.39 8.32 -7.24
C ARG A 46 3.02 9.50 -6.53
N ARG A 47 4.02 10.07 -7.17
CA ARG A 47 4.73 11.24 -6.66
C ARG A 47 3.91 12.50 -6.89
N GLY A 48 4.05 13.48 -6.00
CA GLY A 48 3.50 14.81 -6.23
C GLY A 48 2.07 15.04 -5.76
N MET A 49 1.48 14.09 -5.07
CA MET A 49 0.13 14.27 -4.52
C MET A 49 0.18 15.05 -3.20
N SER A 50 -0.98 15.58 -2.79
CA SER A 50 -1.09 16.21 -1.48
C SER A 50 -0.78 15.20 -0.38
N LYS A 51 -0.46 15.71 0.83
CA LYS A 51 -0.22 14.82 1.98
C LYS A 51 -1.43 13.94 2.27
N GLU A 52 -2.61 14.52 2.22
CA GLU A 52 -3.84 13.78 2.52
C GLU A 52 -4.06 12.66 1.52
N LEU A 53 -3.88 12.95 0.23
CA LEU A 53 -4.08 11.95 -0.81
C LEU A 53 -3.00 10.87 -0.75
N THR A 54 -1.76 11.26 -0.48
CA THR A 54 -0.68 10.32 -0.31
C THR A 54 -0.96 9.36 0.83
N ARG A 55 -1.36 9.89 2.00
CA ARG A 55 -1.68 9.07 3.16
C ARG A 55 -2.80 8.07 2.85
N ARG A 56 -3.85 8.57 2.22
CA ARG A 56 -4.99 7.73 1.86
C ARG A 56 -4.58 6.60 0.92
N THR A 57 -3.72 6.92 -0.04
CA THR A 57 -3.24 5.94 -1.02
C THR A 57 -2.36 4.87 -0.36
N VAL A 58 -1.48 5.29 0.56
CA VAL A 58 -0.64 4.34 1.30
C VAL A 58 -1.49 3.36 2.09
N ILE A 59 -2.51 3.88 2.79
CA ILE A 59 -3.43 3.01 3.55
C ILE A 59 -4.11 2.01 2.62
N HIS A 60 -4.59 2.49 1.48
CA HIS A 60 -5.27 1.66 0.49
C HIS A 60 -4.36 0.50 0.02
N GLU A 61 -3.13 0.83 -0.36
CA GLU A 61 -2.21 -0.19 -0.88
C GLU A 61 -1.76 -1.15 0.22
N LEU A 62 -1.59 -0.68 1.45
CA LEU A 62 -1.25 -1.56 2.57
C LEU A 62 -2.38 -2.56 2.84
N CYS A 63 -3.62 -2.14 2.66
CA CYS A 63 -4.74 -3.08 2.82
C CYS A 63 -4.61 -4.24 1.84
N HIS A 64 -4.19 -3.98 0.60
CA HIS A 64 -3.93 -5.07 -0.35
C HIS A 64 -2.86 -6.02 0.16
N CYS A 65 -1.79 -5.49 0.74
CA CYS A 65 -0.70 -6.32 1.27
C CYS A 65 -1.19 -7.23 2.40
N PHE A 66 -1.96 -6.67 3.33
CA PHE A 66 -2.45 -7.43 4.46
C PHE A 66 -3.45 -8.51 4.01
N LEU A 67 -4.34 -8.17 3.09
CA LEU A 67 -5.30 -9.15 2.56
C LEU A 67 -4.57 -10.27 1.82
N PHE A 68 -3.57 -9.92 1.02
CA PHE A 68 -2.75 -10.92 0.34
C PHE A 68 -2.08 -11.86 1.33
N SER A 69 -1.50 -11.30 2.40
CA SER A 69 -0.80 -12.10 3.40
C SER A 69 -1.74 -13.05 4.15
N LEU A 70 -3.03 -12.71 4.21
CA LEU A 70 -4.03 -13.54 4.87
C LEU A 70 -4.69 -14.54 3.91
N GLY A 71 -4.26 -14.55 2.64
CA GLY A 71 -4.75 -15.51 1.66
C GLY A 71 -6.03 -15.10 0.94
N PHE A 72 -6.45 -13.86 1.07
CA PHE A 72 -7.67 -13.42 0.39
C PHE A 72 -7.37 -12.97 -1.04
N SER A 73 -8.28 -13.29 -1.95
CA SER A 73 -8.26 -12.79 -3.31
C SER A 73 -9.31 -11.71 -3.47
N SER A 74 -9.25 -10.97 -4.57
CA SER A 74 -10.15 -9.85 -4.82
C SER A 74 -11.62 -10.25 -4.97
N GLU A 75 -11.92 -11.53 -4.99
CA GLU A 75 -13.27 -12.00 -5.30
C GLU A 75 -14.05 -12.50 -4.08
N THR A 76 -13.45 -12.49 -2.89
CA THR A 76 -14.03 -13.18 -1.74
C THR A 76 -14.21 -12.29 -0.53
N PHE A 77 -14.51 -11.01 -0.75
CA PHE A 77 -14.69 -10.09 0.37
C PHE A 77 -16.14 -10.01 0.79
N ASP A 78 -16.35 -10.06 2.10
CA ASP A 78 -17.63 -9.80 2.70
C ASP A 78 -17.41 -8.83 3.87
N GLU A 79 -18.50 -8.46 4.52
CA GLU A 79 -18.44 -7.51 5.62
C GLU A 79 -17.54 -8.02 6.75
N GLU A 80 -17.63 -9.31 7.06
CA GLU A 80 -16.84 -9.91 8.13
C GLU A 80 -15.34 -9.84 7.82
N THR A 81 -14.96 -10.07 6.57
CA THR A 81 -13.56 -9.95 6.15
C THR A 81 -13.03 -8.54 6.39
N VAL A 82 -13.84 -7.52 6.05
CA VAL A 82 -13.45 -6.12 6.24
C VAL A 82 -13.28 -5.82 7.73
N CYS A 83 -14.24 -6.26 8.55
CA CYS A 83 -14.19 -6.03 9.98
C CYS A 83 -12.96 -6.70 10.60
N ASN A 84 -12.66 -7.91 10.19
CA ASN A 84 -11.49 -8.64 10.68
C ASN A 84 -10.19 -7.96 10.25
N LEU A 85 -10.13 -7.43 9.03
CA LEU A 85 -8.96 -6.70 8.56
C LEU A 85 -8.69 -5.51 9.47
N PHE A 86 -9.69 -4.68 9.72
CA PHE A 86 -9.51 -3.51 10.58
C PHE A 86 -9.26 -3.88 12.03
N GLY A 87 -9.99 -4.87 12.55
CA GLY A 87 -9.84 -5.28 13.93
C GLY A 87 -8.48 -5.88 14.23
N ASN A 88 -7.96 -6.71 13.33
CA ASN A 88 -6.71 -7.43 13.55
C ASN A 88 -5.49 -6.66 13.06
N ASN A 89 -5.64 -5.82 12.03
CA ASN A 89 -4.48 -5.23 11.34
C ASN A 89 -4.53 -3.72 11.23
N GLY A 90 -5.61 -3.08 11.66
CA GLY A 90 -5.77 -1.63 11.51
C GLY A 90 -4.66 -0.82 12.18
N ILE A 91 -4.28 -1.22 13.40
CA ILE A 91 -3.20 -0.52 14.12
C ILE A 91 -1.89 -0.64 13.36
N SER A 92 -1.58 -1.84 12.84
CA SER A 92 -0.35 -2.04 12.08
C SER A 92 -0.36 -1.24 10.78
N ILE A 93 -1.49 -1.18 10.09
CA ILE A 93 -1.63 -0.39 8.86
C ILE A 93 -1.35 1.09 9.17
N MET A 94 -1.93 1.61 10.25
CA MET A 94 -1.74 3.02 10.61
C MET A 94 -0.31 3.30 11.04
N ARG A 95 0.32 2.37 11.78
CA ARG A 95 1.71 2.52 12.20
C ARG A 95 2.63 2.61 10.99
N ILE A 96 2.47 1.70 10.04
CA ILE A 96 3.30 1.68 8.83
C ILE A 96 3.05 2.95 8.01
N THR A 97 1.79 3.36 7.89
CA THR A 97 1.44 4.58 7.18
C THR A 97 2.14 5.80 7.80
N ASN A 98 2.12 5.88 9.12
CA ASN A 98 2.77 6.99 9.81
C ASN A 98 4.29 6.97 9.61
N GLU A 99 4.90 5.80 9.60
CA GLU A 99 6.33 5.68 9.31
C GLU A 99 6.65 6.18 7.90
N PHE A 100 5.83 5.80 6.93
CA PHE A 100 6.01 6.26 5.55
C PHE A 100 5.90 7.78 5.47
N MET A 101 4.87 8.35 6.08
CA MET A 101 4.66 9.80 6.02
C MET A 101 5.82 10.56 6.68
N ARG A 102 6.40 10.03 7.75
CA ARG A 102 7.57 10.64 8.38
C ARG A 102 8.82 10.52 7.51
N ALA A 103 9.01 9.37 6.86
CA ALA A 103 10.14 9.18 5.97
C ALA A 103 10.06 10.13 4.78
N GLU A 104 8.86 10.36 4.28
CA GLU A 104 8.63 11.25 3.15
C GLU A 104 8.96 12.71 3.49
N GLU A 105 8.82 13.10 4.75
CA GLU A 105 9.10 14.46 5.20
C GLU A 105 10.60 14.77 5.35
N ARG A 106 11.44 13.75 5.30
CA ARG A 106 12.89 13.94 5.44
C ARG A 106 13.55 14.31 4.07
#